data_4b344df8b2348d01c1ff22f1c205e121
#
_entry.id   4b344df8b2348d01c1ff22f1c205e121
#
_cell.length_a   1.000
_cell.length_b   1.000
_cell.length_c   1.000
_cell.angle_alpha   90.00
_cell.angle_beta   90.00
_cell.angle_gamma   90.00
#
_symmetry.space_group_name_H-M   'P 1'
#
loop_
_entity.id
_entity.type
_entity.pdbx_description
1 polymer ?
#
loop_
_entity_poly.entity_id
_entity_poly.type
_entity_poly.pdbx_seq_one_letter_code
_entity_poly.pdbx_strand_id
1 'polypeptide(L)'
;MMRKEIESELTGHIIPFWNKLRDDENGGFYGFMDSSLNLDKNGEKGVILHSRILWFYSNAYMTLHDPVLLDNAKHAYEFLVDKCVDKEYGGVYWMMNADGTVKTDMKHTYCQAFFIYALSSYYRASGDSNALKLAYEVMELVEKNSTDDVAYLEKMSRD
;
A
#
# COMPACT_ATOMS: atom_id res chain seq x y z
N MET A 1 0.18 29.21 13.64
CA MET A 1 -1.01 28.63 14.26
C MET A 1 -1.40 27.35 13.49
N MET A 2 -1.88 27.39 12.28
CA MET A 2 -2.32 26.25 11.45
C MET A 2 -1.30 25.10 11.33
N ARG A 3 0.00 25.37 11.09
CA ARG A 3 1.02 24.30 10.97
C ARG A 3 1.13 23.46 12.24
N LYS A 4 1.13 24.08 13.41
CA LYS A 4 1.22 23.36 14.70
C LYS A 4 -0.02 22.53 14.98
N GLU A 5 -1.19 22.99 14.56
CA GLU A 5 -2.45 22.25 14.70
C GLU A 5 -2.45 21.00 13.80
N ILE A 6 -2.01 21.14 12.54
CA ILE A 6 -1.86 20.01 11.62
C ILE A 6 -0.84 18.99 12.15
N GLU A 7 0.30 19.45 12.64
CA GLU A 7 1.35 18.59 13.20
C GLU A 7 0.84 17.87 14.46
N SER A 8 0.12 18.56 15.33
CA SER A 8 -0.51 17.99 16.53
C SER A 8 -1.55 16.93 16.18
N GLU A 9 -2.39 17.18 15.16
CA GLU A 9 -3.39 16.23 14.69
C GLU A 9 -2.72 14.97 14.09
N LEU A 10 -1.71 15.18 13.25
CA LEU A 10 -0.96 14.09 12.64
C LEU A 10 -0.29 13.19 13.69
N THR A 11 0.44 13.80 14.64
CA THR A 11 1.25 13.05 15.61
C THR A 11 0.45 12.57 16.82
N GLY A 12 -0.58 13.30 17.21
CA GLY A 12 -1.41 12.99 18.39
C GLY A 12 -2.59 12.06 18.12
N HIS A 13 -3.11 12.03 16.89
CA HIS A 13 -4.32 11.27 16.56
C HIS A 13 -4.14 10.32 15.37
N ILE A 14 -3.72 10.83 14.21
CA ILE A 14 -3.72 10.04 12.97
C ILE A 14 -2.69 8.91 13.04
N ILE A 15 -1.43 9.21 13.32
CA ILE A 15 -0.38 8.19 13.43
C ILE A 15 -0.70 7.16 14.53
N PRO A 16 -1.06 7.55 15.77
CA PRO A 16 -1.43 6.61 16.81
C PRO A 16 -2.63 5.72 16.46
N PHE A 17 -3.60 6.24 15.70
CA PHE A 17 -4.72 5.45 15.21
C PHE A 17 -4.24 4.35 14.26
N TRP A 18 -3.48 4.70 13.24
CA TRP A 18 -2.99 3.74 12.25
C TRP A 18 -1.99 2.73 12.83
N ASN A 19 -1.17 3.13 13.80
CA ASN A 19 -0.25 2.22 14.48
C ASN A 19 -0.98 1.04 15.18
N LYS A 20 -2.20 1.27 15.68
CA LYS A 20 -3.04 0.23 16.31
C LYS A 20 -3.61 -0.77 15.31
N LEU A 21 -3.61 -0.44 14.03
CA LEU A 21 -4.13 -1.31 12.97
C LEU A 21 -3.06 -2.20 12.34
N ARG A 22 -1.82 -2.15 12.81
CA ARG A 22 -0.75 -3.04 12.35
C ARG A 22 -1.09 -4.48 12.73
N ASP A 23 -0.99 -5.38 11.74
CA ASP A 23 -1.19 -6.82 11.92
C ASP A 23 0.19 -7.50 11.91
N ASP A 24 0.71 -7.78 13.11
CA ASP A 24 2.00 -8.44 13.27
C ASP A 24 1.91 -9.97 13.12
N GLU A 25 0.69 -10.54 13.05
CA GLU A 25 0.47 -11.98 12.88
C GLU A 25 0.48 -12.39 11.41
N ASN A 26 -0.29 -11.66 10.56
CA ASN A 26 -0.46 -12.01 9.15
C ASN A 26 0.21 -11.02 8.20
N GLY A 27 0.85 -9.99 8.73
CA GLY A 27 1.50 -8.92 7.98
C GLY A 27 0.54 -7.85 7.49
N GLY A 28 1.10 -6.70 7.14
CA GLY A 28 0.32 -5.54 6.72
C GLY A 28 -0.51 -4.92 7.84
N PHE A 29 -1.69 -4.46 7.52
CA PHE A 29 -2.60 -3.78 8.44
C PHE A 29 -4.00 -4.38 8.35
N TYR A 30 -4.75 -4.35 9.46
CA TYR A 30 -6.14 -4.80 9.46
C TYR A 30 -6.98 -3.97 8.49
N GLY A 31 -7.82 -4.64 7.72
CA GLY A 31 -8.52 -4.04 6.58
C GLY A 31 -9.86 -3.38 6.91
N PHE A 32 -10.45 -3.67 8.07
CA PHE A 32 -11.78 -3.17 8.41
C PHE A 32 -11.93 -2.81 9.89
N MET A 33 -12.56 -1.68 10.11
CA MET A 33 -13.02 -1.20 11.43
C MET A 33 -14.38 -0.55 11.25
N ASP A 34 -15.33 -0.85 12.11
CA ASP A 34 -16.67 -0.26 12.06
C ASP A 34 -16.72 1.18 12.59
N SER A 35 -17.88 1.82 12.45
CA SER A 35 -18.10 3.20 12.92
C SER A 35 -18.05 3.36 14.45
N SER A 36 -18.12 2.28 15.20
CA SER A 36 -17.97 2.23 16.66
C SER A 36 -16.53 1.91 17.10
N LEU A 37 -15.59 1.89 16.14
CA LEU A 37 -14.18 1.57 16.30
C LEU A 37 -13.92 0.11 16.76
N ASN A 38 -14.84 -0.80 16.45
CA ASN A 38 -14.59 -2.23 16.63
C ASN A 38 -13.77 -2.75 15.45
N LEU A 39 -12.59 -3.27 15.77
CA LEU A 39 -11.68 -3.85 14.78
C LEU A 39 -12.15 -5.26 14.40
N ASP A 40 -12.37 -5.49 13.11
CA ASP A 40 -12.54 -6.84 12.56
C ASP A 40 -11.18 -7.38 12.07
N LYS A 41 -10.58 -8.28 12.86
CA LYS A 41 -9.32 -8.92 12.52
C LYS A 41 -9.42 -9.91 11.36
N ASN A 42 -10.63 -10.34 11.02
CA ASN A 42 -10.89 -11.24 9.89
C ASN A 42 -11.31 -10.48 8.63
N GLY A 43 -11.36 -9.15 8.69
CA GLY A 43 -11.67 -8.29 7.56
C GLY A 43 -10.66 -8.42 6.43
N GLU A 44 -11.16 -8.30 5.20
CA GLU A 44 -10.34 -8.36 4.00
C GLU A 44 -9.32 -7.22 3.94
N LYS A 45 -8.16 -7.48 3.34
CA LYS A 45 -7.07 -6.51 3.18
C LYS A 45 -7.01 -5.99 1.75
N GLY A 46 -7.46 -4.77 1.53
CA GLY A 46 -7.40 -4.13 0.22
C GLY A 46 -5.95 -3.75 -0.16
N VAL A 47 -5.55 -4.05 -1.40
CA VAL A 47 -4.19 -3.72 -1.87
C VAL A 47 -4.02 -2.21 -2.05
N ILE A 48 -5.06 -1.50 -2.49
CA ILE A 48 -5.06 -0.02 -2.53
C ILE A 48 -4.89 0.57 -1.12
N LEU A 49 -5.58 0.01 -0.11
CA LEU A 49 -5.44 0.47 1.28
C LEU A 49 -3.98 0.35 1.72
N HIS A 50 -3.34 -0.80 1.50
CA HIS A 50 -1.95 -1.04 1.89
C HIS A 50 -0.97 -0.16 1.11
N SER A 51 -1.22 0.08 -0.18
CA SER A 51 -0.45 1.04 -0.97
C SER A 51 -0.54 2.46 -0.38
N ARG A 52 -1.72 2.90 0.03
CA ARG A 52 -1.91 4.21 0.68
C ARG A 52 -1.26 4.28 2.06
N ILE A 53 -1.28 3.19 2.83
CA ILE A 53 -0.58 3.08 4.12
C ILE A 53 0.94 3.18 3.91
N LEU A 54 1.49 2.45 2.93
CA LEU A 54 2.90 2.54 2.57
C LEU A 54 3.30 3.96 2.19
N TRP A 55 2.51 4.62 1.35
CA TRP A 55 2.71 6.02 0.98
C TRP A 55 2.66 6.95 2.20
N PHE A 56 1.65 6.77 3.06
CA PHE A 56 1.45 7.58 4.26
C PHE A 56 2.65 7.54 5.18
N TYR A 57 3.07 6.34 5.59
CA TYR A 57 4.20 6.18 6.52
C TYR A 57 5.54 6.62 5.90
N SER A 58 5.74 6.39 4.61
CA SER A 58 6.94 6.87 3.90
C SER A 58 7.05 8.40 3.93
N ASN A 59 5.95 9.10 3.63
CA ASN A 59 5.93 10.57 3.65
C ASN A 59 5.96 11.13 5.08
N ALA A 60 5.30 10.49 6.03
CA ALA A 60 5.39 10.86 7.45
C ALA A 60 6.83 10.74 7.96
N TYR A 61 7.54 9.66 7.62
CA TYR A 61 8.96 9.50 7.95
C TYR A 61 9.84 10.59 7.33
N MET A 62 9.67 10.89 6.05
CA MET A 62 10.45 11.96 5.39
C MET A 62 10.21 13.34 6.02
N THR A 63 9.07 13.53 6.69
CA THR A 63 8.71 14.80 7.32
C THR A 63 9.13 14.89 8.78
N LEU A 64 8.92 13.80 9.55
CA LEU A 64 9.10 13.77 11.00
C LEU A 64 10.41 13.12 11.45
N HIS A 65 11.05 12.33 10.57
CA HIS A 65 12.29 11.59 10.83
C HIS A 65 12.21 10.61 12.02
N ASP A 66 11.01 10.15 12.37
CA ASP A 66 10.80 9.13 13.39
C ASP A 66 10.99 7.72 12.79
N PRO A 67 11.99 6.94 13.26
CA PRO A 67 12.29 5.62 12.70
C PRO A 67 11.13 4.60 12.82
N VAL A 68 10.21 4.77 13.78
CA VAL A 68 9.00 3.94 13.89
C VAL A 68 8.12 4.06 12.66
N LEU A 69 8.08 5.24 12.02
CA LEU A 69 7.31 5.44 10.80
C LEU A 69 7.93 4.71 9.60
N LEU A 70 9.26 4.66 9.53
CA LEU A 70 9.93 3.88 8.48
C LEU A 70 9.75 2.37 8.69
N ASP A 71 9.74 1.90 9.94
CA ASP A 71 9.43 0.50 10.26
C ASP A 71 8.01 0.12 9.85
N ASN A 72 7.02 0.98 10.11
CA ASN A 72 5.65 0.78 9.65
C ASN A 72 5.52 0.82 8.12
N ALA A 73 6.27 1.70 7.45
CA ALA A 73 6.35 1.70 5.99
C ALA A 73 6.93 0.39 5.46
N LYS A 74 8.02 -0.09 6.06
CA LYS A 74 8.65 -1.37 5.71
C LYS A 74 7.69 -2.54 5.89
N HIS A 75 6.96 -2.57 7.00
CA HIS A 75 5.96 -3.60 7.28
C HIS A 75 4.84 -3.65 6.21
N ALA A 76 4.34 -2.48 5.78
CA ALA A 76 3.39 -2.40 4.68
C ALA A 76 4.00 -2.84 3.34
N TYR A 77 5.25 -2.45 3.07
CA TYR A 77 5.99 -2.83 1.87
C TYR A 77 6.20 -4.34 1.77
N GLU A 78 6.66 -4.98 2.85
CA GLU A 78 6.87 -6.43 2.91
C GLU A 78 5.57 -7.18 2.62
N PHE A 79 4.45 -6.79 3.24
CA PHE A 79 3.15 -7.39 2.94
C PHE A 79 2.75 -7.25 1.47
N LEU A 80 2.91 -6.06 0.90
CA LEU A 80 2.59 -5.81 -0.50
C LEU A 80 3.45 -6.66 -1.44
N VAL A 81 4.75 -6.72 -1.21
CA VAL A 81 5.69 -7.46 -2.07
C VAL A 81 5.52 -8.97 -1.91
N ASP A 82 5.34 -9.47 -0.70
CA ASP A 82 5.30 -10.90 -0.43
C ASP A 82 3.95 -11.54 -0.74
N LYS A 83 2.85 -10.81 -0.48
CA LYS A 83 1.49 -11.34 -0.55
C LYS A 83 0.70 -10.82 -1.75
N CYS A 84 0.87 -9.54 -2.11
CA CYS A 84 -0.02 -8.89 -3.08
C CYS A 84 0.51 -8.90 -4.51
N VAL A 85 1.83 -9.07 -4.72
CA VAL A 85 2.41 -9.16 -6.07
C VAL A 85 2.11 -10.52 -6.67
N ASP A 86 1.56 -10.54 -7.88
CA ASP A 86 1.43 -11.75 -8.70
C ASP A 86 2.81 -12.15 -9.24
N LYS A 87 3.35 -13.23 -8.69
CA LYS A 87 4.69 -13.72 -9.05
C LYS A 87 4.76 -14.41 -10.41
N GLU A 88 3.60 -14.78 -10.98
CA GLU A 88 3.51 -15.48 -12.27
C GLU A 88 3.35 -14.49 -13.43
N TYR A 89 2.42 -13.53 -13.28
CA TYR A 89 2.05 -12.61 -14.37
C TYR A 89 2.42 -11.14 -14.09
N GLY A 90 3.03 -10.87 -12.94
CA GLY A 90 3.39 -9.49 -12.53
C GLY A 90 2.19 -8.65 -12.09
N GLY A 91 2.47 -7.43 -11.64
CA GLY A 91 1.45 -6.53 -11.07
C GLY A 91 0.95 -6.97 -9.70
N VAL A 92 -0.12 -6.34 -9.21
CA VAL A 92 -0.70 -6.65 -7.91
C VAL A 92 -2.17 -7.04 -8.02
N TYR A 93 -2.61 -7.92 -7.13
CA TYR A 93 -3.99 -8.32 -6.96
C TYR A 93 -4.86 -7.18 -6.41
N TRP A 94 -6.18 -7.39 -6.45
CA TRP A 94 -7.14 -6.40 -5.93
C TRP A 94 -7.36 -6.52 -4.43
N MET A 95 -7.60 -7.75 -3.94
CA MET A 95 -8.03 -8.00 -2.56
C MET A 95 -7.42 -9.28 -2.00
N MET A 96 -7.01 -9.22 -0.75
CA MET A 96 -6.47 -10.33 0.02
C MET A 96 -7.44 -10.71 1.14
N ASN A 97 -7.42 -11.97 1.56
CA ASN A 97 -8.03 -12.39 2.82
C ASN A 97 -7.21 -11.85 4.01
N ALA A 98 -7.77 -11.95 5.22
CA ALA A 98 -7.11 -11.50 6.44
C ALA A 98 -5.73 -12.16 6.66
N ASP A 99 -5.58 -13.43 6.29
CA ASP A 99 -4.33 -14.21 6.39
C ASP A 99 -3.29 -13.92 5.28
N GLY A 100 -3.62 -13.01 4.36
CA GLY A 100 -2.75 -12.64 3.24
C GLY A 100 -2.82 -13.60 2.05
N THR A 101 -3.76 -14.53 2.01
CA THR A 101 -4.05 -15.31 0.80
C THR A 101 -4.85 -14.48 -0.20
N VAL A 102 -4.73 -14.78 -1.49
CA VAL A 102 -5.45 -14.04 -2.55
C VAL A 102 -6.96 -14.30 -2.45
N LYS A 103 -7.74 -13.23 -2.34
CA LYS A 103 -9.22 -13.30 -2.42
C LYS A 103 -9.73 -12.99 -3.82
N THR A 104 -9.22 -11.93 -4.43
CA THR A 104 -9.62 -11.52 -5.78
C THR A 104 -8.36 -11.19 -6.56
N ASP A 105 -8.09 -11.98 -7.59
CA ASP A 105 -6.90 -11.89 -8.44
C ASP A 105 -7.03 -10.88 -9.60
N MET A 106 -8.16 -10.20 -9.68
CA MET A 106 -8.41 -9.13 -10.65
C MET A 106 -7.33 -8.05 -10.56
N LYS A 107 -6.90 -7.55 -11.72
CA LYS A 107 -5.91 -6.48 -11.83
C LYS A 107 -6.56 -5.20 -12.36
N HIS A 108 -6.92 -4.31 -11.45
CA HIS A 108 -7.38 -2.97 -11.82
C HIS A 108 -6.18 -2.06 -12.08
N THR A 109 -6.18 -1.35 -13.19
CA THR A 109 -5.16 -0.35 -13.55
C THR A 109 -4.98 0.70 -12.44
N TYR A 110 -6.09 1.13 -11.85
CA TYR A 110 -6.11 2.02 -10.70
C TYR A 110 -5.33 1.46 -9.49
N CYS A 111 -5.44 0.17 -9.21
CA CYS A 111 -4.69 -0.49 -8.14
C CYS A 111 -3.18 -0.51 -8.42
N GLN A 112 -2.80 -0.82 -9.67
CA GLN A 112 -1.41 -0.79 -10.11
C GLN A 112 -0.81 0.62 -9.95
N ALA A 113 -1.55 1.65 -10.35
CA ALA A 113 -1.11 3.04 -10.23
C ALA A 113 -0.85 3.45 -8.76
N PHE A 114 -1.74 3.06 -7.83
CA PHE A 114 -1.51 3.31 -6.40
C PHE A 114 -0.30 2.55 -5.85
N PHE A 115 -0.07 1.34 -6.33
CA PHE A 115 1.11 0.56 -5.93
C PHE A 115 2.41 1.22 -6.43
N ILE A 116 2.49 1.62 -7.70
CA ILE A 116 3.64 2.36 -8.26
C ILE A 116 3.90 3.65 -7.46
N TYR A 117 2.85 4.41 -7.18
CA TYR A 117 2.93 5.65 -6.39
C TYR A 117 3.49 5.41 -4.98
N ALA A 118 3.03 4.36 -4.32
CA ALA A 118 3.50 4.00 -2.98
C ALA A 118 4.96 3.52 -2.99
N LEU A 119 5.35 2.66 -3.93
CA LEU A 119 6.73 2.19 -4.10
C LEU A 119 7.70 3.34 -4.34
N SER A 120 7.30 4.32 -5.17
CA SER A 120 8.10 5.52 -5.44
C SER A 120 8.35 6.35 -4.18
N SER A 121 7.34 6.47 -3.31
CA SER A 121 7.47 7.15 -2.02
C SER A 121 8.34 6.37 -1.04
N TYR A 122 8.18 5.05 -1.01
CA TYR A 122 8.99 4.18 -0.15
C TYR A 122 10.47 4.20 -0.56
N TYR A 123 10.77 4.15 -1.86
CA TYR A 123 12.14 4.31 -2.36
C TYR A 123 12.75 5.63 -1.87
N ARG A 124 12.03 6.74 -1.94
CA ARG A 124 12.52 8.05 -1.46
C ARG A 124 12.77 8.07 0.05
N ALA A 125 11.98 7.33 0.81
CA ALA A 125 12.09 7.27 2.27
C ALA A 125 13.21 6.32 2.74
N SER A 126 13.33 5.15 2.10
CA SER A 126 14.20 4.05 2.54
C SER A 126 15.52 3.94 1.77
N GLY A 127 15.57 4.42 0.53
CA GLY A 127 16.66 4.16 -0.41
C GLY A 127 16.66 2.76 -1.02
N ASP A 128 15.62 1.94 -0.79
CA ASP A 128 15.53 0.57 -1.30
C ASP A 128 15.31 0.56 -2.82
N SER A 129 16.37 0.25 -3.55
CA SER A 129 16.35 0.17 -5.01
C SER A 129 15.43 -0.92 -5.57
N ASN A 130 15.10 -1.96 -4.79
CA ASN A 130 14.16 -3.00 -5.22
C ASN A 130 12.74 -2.44 -5.35
N ALA A 131 12.36 -1.51 -4.46
CA ALA A 131 11.06 -0.84 -4.57
C ALA A 131 10.96 -0.03 -5.87
N LEU A 132 12.01 0.71 -6.23
CA LEU A 132 12.05 1.47 -7.47
C LEU A 132 12.00 0.55 -8.70
N LYS A 133 12.78 -0.54 -8.69
CA LYS A 133 12.79 -1.52 -9.77
C LYS A 133 11.40 -2.12 -9.98
N LEU A 134 10.76 -2.56 -8.89
CA LEU A 134 9.40 -3.12 -8.95
C LEU A 134 8.38 -2.09 -9.46
N ALA A 135 8.51 -0.81 -9.09
CA ALA A 135 7.64 0.24 -9.61
C ALA A 135 7.73 0.37 -11.14
N TYR A 136 8.94 0.29 -11.70
CA TYR A 136 9.13 0.29 -13.16
C TYR A 136 8.58 -0.98 -13.83
N GLU A 137 8.80 -2.16 -13.24
CA GLU A 137 8.26 -3.42 -13.77
C GLU A 137 6.73 -3.38 -13.87
N VAL A 138 6.05 -2.87 -12.83
CA VAL A 138 4.59 -2.72 -12.85
C VAL A 138 4.14 -1.62 -13.81
N MET A 139 4.88 -0.52 -13.95
CA MET A 139 4.59 0.53 -14.92
C MET A 139 4.66 -0.02 -16.35
N GLU A 140 5.73 -0.73 -16.70
CA GLU A 140 5.88 -1.36 -18.02
C GLU A 140 4.76 -2.37 -18.31
N LEU A 141 4.33 -3.13 -17.29
CA LEU A 141 3.21 -4.05 -17.40
C LEU A 141 1.89 -3.31 -17.72
N VAL A 142 1.63 -2.19 -17.03
CA VAL A 142 0.45 -1.36 -17.26
C VAL A 142 0.47 -0.74 -18.66
N GLU A 143 1.59 -0.17 -19.08
CA GLU A 143 1.75 0.41 -20.42
C GLU A 143 1.51 -0.63 -21.52
N LYS A 144 1.94 -1.86 -21.31
CA LYS A 144 1.77 -2.94 -22.28
C LYS A 144 0.35 -3.50 -22.36
N ASN A 145 -0.32 -3.65 -21.20
CA ASN A 145 -1.54 -4.48 -21.09
C ASN A 145 -2.80 -3.68 -20.72
N SER A 146 -2.67 -2.42 -20.34
CA SER A 146 -3.79 -1.60 -19.87
C SER A 146 -3.99 -0.33 -20.70
N THR A 147 -3.41 -0.27 -21.90
CA THR A 147 -3.57 0.87 -22.81
C THR A 147 -4.20 0.42 -24.11
N ASP A 148 -5.01 1.29 -24.70
CA ASP A 148 -5.42 1.23 -26.09
C ASP A 148 -4.90 2.47 -26.86
N ASP A 149 -5.37 2.68 -28.07
CA ASP A 149 -4.93 3.81 -28.89
C ASP A 149 -5.35 5.19 -28.34
N VAL A 150 -6.18 5.23 -27.29
CA VAL A 150 -6.80 6.48 -26.78
C VAL A 150 -6.53 6.71 -25.31
N ALA A 151 -6.57 5.67 -24.45
CA ALA A 151 -6.55 5.83 -23.00
C ALA A 151 -6.08 4.56 -22.25
N TYR A 152 -5.99 4.68 -20.93
CA TYR A 152 -5.81 3.53 -20.06
C TYR A 152 -7.14 2.79 -19.84
N LEU A 153 -7.10 1.47 -19.92
CA LEU A 153 -8.23 0.60 -19.60
C LEU A 153 -8.44 0.50 -18.08
N GLU A 154 -9.68 0.31 -17.66
CA GLU A 154 -10.01 0.18 -16.23
C GLU A 154 -9.31 -1.02 -15.56
N LYS A 155 -9.21 -2.12 -16.31
CA LYS A 155 -8.58 -3.36 -15.86
C LYS A 155 -7.84 -4.04 -16.99
N MET A 156 -6.86 -4.86 -16.65
CA MET A 156 -6.18 -5.79 -17.56
C MET A 156 -6.53 -7.23 -17.19
N SER A 157 -6.37 -8.16 -18.15
CA SER A 157 -6.42 -9.59 -17.82
C SER A 157 -5.28 -9.95 -16.86
N ARG A 158 -5.41 -11.07 -16.16
CA ARG A 158 -4.36 -11.54 -15.27
C ARG A 158 -3.18 -12.11 -16.05
N ASP A 159 -3.47 -12.82 -17.12
CA ASP A 159 -2.59 -13.53 -18.06
C ASP A 159 -2.28 -12.73 -19.33
#